data_eee4bb72f818ba31503c3ac3c17ba993
#
_entry.id   eee4bb72f818ba31503c3ac3c17ba993
#
_cell.length_a   1.000
_cell.length_b   1.000
_cell.length_c   1.000
_cell.angle_alpha   90.00
_cell.angle_beta   90.00
_cell.angle_gamma   90.00
#
_symmetry.space_group_name_H-M   'P 1'
#
loop_
_entity.id
_entity.type
_entity.pdbx_description
1 polymer ?
#
loop_
_entity_poly.entity_id
_entity_poly.type
_entity_poly.pdbx_seq_one_letter_code
_entity_poly.pdbx_strand_id
1 'polypeptide(L)'
;HGAHKNPYRGRNPAWLSGGIERDGFIHWSQPEIVLYDLDPENCSFDAETGLPGEGGGMSYPDLIEQDGSYWITETQKTVARVHPIDSTLLGDLWSQGNVRTVTQKGLILDLARPHLADGEVDLPRLPDLAEGGGLSIDFWIQLEVMSAGQIILDSRNASGEGIVVKTARNGRVRIEMNDGKNSGRWASDREILQPGSWHHVAIIVDGGPNVITFVVDGLLGDGGTTSIYGWGRFSPELSDVTGSEKLRVAPSLLGRLGRLRIYDRYLRTSEAVANFHAGR
;
A
#
# COMPACT_ATOMS: atom_id res chain seq x y z
N HIS A 1 -15.37 -4.41 6.99
CA HIS A 1 -14.29 -3.68 7.62
C HIS A 1 -14.74 -3.25 9.01
N GLY A 2 -14.02 -3.60 10.05
CA GLY A 2 -14.37 -3.23 11.43
C GLY A 2 -15.55 -3.99 12.03
N ALA A 3 -15.98 -5.09 11.43
CA ALA A 3 -17.11 -5.88 11.89
C ALA A 3 -16.88 -6.54 13.26
N HIS A 4 -15.66 -6.52 13.79
CA HIS A 4 -15.34 -7.45 14.88
C HIS A 4 -15.38 -6.89 16.28
N LYS A 5 -15.21 -5.59 16.52
CA LYS A 5 -15.32 -5.05 17.92
C LYS A 5 -15.80 -3.62 18.04
N ASN A 6 -15.62 -2.76 17.06
CA ASN A 6 -16.11 -1.39 17.10
C ASN A 6 -16.23 -0.82 15.68
N PRO A 7 -17.39 -0.96 15.02
CA PRO A 7 -17.56 -0.59 13.62
C PRO A 7 -17.37 0.93 13.33
N TYR A 8 -17.34 1.74 14.38
CA TYR A 8 -17.20 3.19 14.25
C TYR A 8 -15.79 3.71 14.56
N ARG A 9 -14.87 2.88 15.02
CA ARG A 9 -13.46 3.23 15.15
C ARG A 9 -12.77 3.13 13.80
N GLY A 10 -11.88 4.08 13.52
CA GLY A 10 -11.02 4.02 12.34
C GLY A 10 -11.67 4.51 11.05
N ARG A 11 -12.45 5.58 11.09
CA ARG A 11 -13.00 6.24 9.90
C ARG A 11 -11.98 7.11 9.14
N ASN A 12 -10.71 6.97 9.43
CA ASN A 12 -9.61 7.68 8.80
C ASN A 12 -8.54 6.66 8.39
N PRO A 13 -8.24 6.50 7.10
CA PRO A 13 -8.78 7.23 5.95
C PRO A 13 -10.16 6.74 5.49
N ALA A 14 -10.82 7.54 4.65
CA ALA A 14 -12.03 7.14 3.93
C ALA A 14 -11.66 6.54 2.57
N TRP A 15 -12.39 5.49 2.20
CA TRP A 15 -12.17 4.71 0.99
C TRP A 15 -13.35 4.84 0.03
N LEU A 16 -13.08 4.90 -1.27
CA LEU A 16 -14.05 4.97 -2.34
C LEU A 16 -13.85 3.80 -3.33
N SER A 17 -14.92 3.13 -3.71
CA SER A 17 -14.94 2.14 -4.80
C SER A 17 -15.81 2.62 -5.94
N GLY A 18 -15.39 2.37 -7.18
CA GLY A 18 -16.21 2.58 -8.39
C GLY A 18 -17.05 1.35 -8.69
N GLY A 19 -18.32 1.54 -9.02
CA GLY A 19 -19.21 0.47 -9.46
C GLY A 19 -19.56 0.63 -10.94
N ILE A 20 -19.53 -0.49 -11.69
CA ILE A 20 -20.00 -0.56 -13.08
C ILE A 20 -21.10 -1.59 -13.15
N GLU A 21 -22.26 -1.18 -13.64
CA GLU A 21 -23.35 -2.10 -13.91
C GLU A 21 -23.08 -2.89 -15.20
N ARG A 22 -23.06 -4.21 -15.07
CA ARG A 22 -22.93 -5.14 -16.19
C ARG A 22 -23.63 -6.45 -15.85
N ASP A 23 -24.36 -7.00 -16.82
CA ASP A 23 -25.07 -8.28 -16.69
C ASP A 23 -26.05 -8.33 -15.50
N GLY A 24 -26.64 -7.16 -15.15
CA GLY A 24 -27.58 -7.04 -14.03
C GLY A 24 -26.93 -7.02 -12.63
N PHE A 25 -25.61 -6.90 -12.56
CA PHE A 25 -24.85 -6.81 -11.31
C PHE A 25 -23.95 -5.57 -11.31
N ILE A 26 -23.62 -5.08 -10.11
CA ILE A 26 -22.60 -4.05 -9.92
C ILE A 26 -21.26 -4.72 -9.68
N HIS A 27 -20.32 -4.47 -10.58
CA HIS A 27 -18.92 -4.89 -10.45
C HIS A 27 -18.13 -3.77 -9.81
N TRP A 28 -17.66 -4.02 -8.58
CA TRP A 28 -16.93 -3.03 -7.79
C TRP A 28 -15.42 -3.10 -8.06
N SER A 29 -14.79 -1.94 -8.15
CA SER A 29 -13.33 -1.83 -8.15
C SER A 29 -12.76 -2.13 -6.77
N GLN A 30 -11.45 -2.42 -6.69
CA GLN A 30 -10.71 -2.30 -5.46
C GLN A 30 -10.73 -0.82 -5.01
N PRO A 31 -10.88 -0.55 -3.69
CA PRO A 31 -11.03 0.82 -3.21
C PRO A 31 -9.73 1.63 -3.24
N GLU A 32 -9.90 2.95 -3.32
CA GLU A 32 -8.85 3.96 -3.19
C GLU A 32 -9.07 4.83 -1.95
N ILE A 33 -8.01 5.36 -1.36
CA ILE A 33 -8.12 6.40 -0.35
C ILE A 33 -8.58 7.69 -1.05
N VAL A 34 -9.70 8.24 -0.63
CA VAL A 34 -10.27 9.48 -1.18
C VAL A 34 -10.10 10.67 -0.24
N LEU A 35 -10.16 10.43 1.06
CA LEU A 35 -9.98 11.45 2.08
C LEU A 35 -9.18 10.90 3.25
N TYR A 36 -8.40 11.77 3.86
CA TYR A 36 -7.74 11.51 5.15
C TYR A 36 -7.59 12.81 5.93
N ASP A 37 -7.47 12.70 7.24
CA ASP A 37 -7.20 13.81 8.14
C ASP A 37 -5.86 13.56 8.85
N LEU A 38 -5.00 14.57 8.83
CA LEU A 38 -3.67 14.55 9.47
C LEU A 38 -3.71 15.04 10.92
N ASP A 39 -4.88 15.50 11.42
CA ASP A 39 -4.99 15.94 12.80
C ASP A 39 -4.58 14.78 13.74
N PRO A 40 -3.59 14.99 14.61
CA PRO A 40 -3.12 13.95 15.54
C PRO A 40 -4.24 13.40 16.44
N GLU A 41 -5.24 14.21 16.80
CA GLU A 41 -6.40 13.76 17.58
C GLU A 41 -7.30 12.82 16.78
N ASN A 42 -7.35 12.99 15.45
CA ASN A 42 -8.11 12.15 14.54
C ASN A 42 -7.28 11.00 13.96
N CYS A 43 -5.95 11.16 13.98
CA CYS A 43 -5.00 10.17 13.49
C CYS A 43 -4.34 9.40 14.63
N SER A 44 -4.74 9.64 15.89
CA SER A 44 -4.13 8.98 17.04
C SER A 44 -4.15 7.46 16.88
N PHE A 45 -3.02 6.88 17.20
CA PHE A 45 -2.77 5.46 17.11
C PHE A 45 -2.67 4.91 18.52
N ASP A 46 -3.48 3.92 18.82
CA ASP A 46 -3.33 3.18 20.06
C ASP A 46 -2.07 2.30 19.94
N ALA A 47 -1.01 2.69 20.64
CA ALA A 47 0.28 2.01 20.60
C ALA A 47 0.21 0.58 21.15
N GLU A 48 -0.77 0.27 22.00
CA GLU A 48 -0.94 -1.05 22.60
C GLU A 48 -1.69 -2.01 21.69
N THR A 49 -2.70 -1.53 21.00
CA THR A 49 -3.56 -2.35 20.13
C THR A 49 -3.18 -2.28 18.65
N GLY A 50 -2.37 -1.30 18.27
CA GLY A 50 -2.07 -1.01 16.86
C GLY A 50 -3.29 -0.49 16.08
N LEU A 51 -4.33 -0.04 16.76
CA LEU A 51 -5.56 0.45 16.15
C LEU A 51 -5.60 1.98 16.16
N PRO A 52 -6.34 2.60 15.23
CA PRO A 52 -6.64 4.02 15.31
C PRO A 52 -7.27 4.36 16.67
N GLY A 53 -6.78 5.41 17.30
CA GLY A 53 -7.29 5.88 18.58
C GLY A 53 -8.77 6.32 18.53
N GLU A 54 -9.30 6.73 19.67
CA GLU A 54 -10.71 7.16 19.81
C GLU A 54 -11.02 8.52 19.14
N GLY A 55 -10.01 9.16 18.52
CA GLY A 55 -10.15 10.41 17.79
C GLY A 55 -11.21 10.32 16.70
N GLY A 56 -11.86 11.43 16.41
CA GLY A 56 -12.90 11.53 15.40
C GLY A 56 -12.37 11.11 14.03
N GLY A 57 -13.05 10.32 13.31
CA GLY A 57 -12.82 10.07 11.89
C GLY A 57 -13.82 10.85 11.06
N MET A 58 -13.67 10.83 9.76
CA MET A 58 -14.63 11.39 8.83
C MET A 58 -16.00 10.74 9.01
N SER A 59 -17.04 11.53 9.07
CA SER A 59 -18.39 11.07 9.35
C SER A 59 -19.34 11.52 8.25
N TYR A 60 -20.31 10.67 7.95
CA TYR A 60 -21.40 10.95 7.01
C TYR A 60 -20.90 11.48 5.65
N PRO A 61 -19.96 10.78 4.99
CA PRO A 61 -19.55 11.17 3.65
C PRO A 61 -20.73 11.00 2.71
N ASP A 62 -20.89 11.99 1.83
CA ASP A 62 -21.87 11.95 0.75
C ASP A 62 -21.18 12.34 -0.55
N LEU A 63 -21.56 11.71 -1.67
CA LEU A 63 -21.00 11.96 -2.99
C LEU A 63 -21.96 12.86 -3.75
N ILE A 64 -21.46 13.99 -4.22
CA ILE A 64 -22.21 14.96 -5.00
C ILE A 64 -21.63 15.00 -6.42
N GLU A 65 -22.49 14.92 -7.42
CA GLU A 65 -22.15 15.18 -8.80
C GLU A 65 -22.93 16.41 -9.28
N GLN A 66 -22.23 17.34 -9.92
CA GLN A 66 -22.84 18.49 -10.57
C GLN A 66 -22.02 18.87 -11.81
N ASP A 67 -22.68 18.92 -12.95
CA ASP A 67 -22.09 19.33 -14.23
C ASP A 67 -20.79 18.56 -14.59
N GLY A 68 -20.73 17.26 -14.28
CA GLY A 68 -19.59 16.38 -14.53
C GLY A 68 -18.43 16.56 -13.56
N SER A 69 -18.59 17.37 -12.54
CA SER A 69 -17.64 17.50 -11.42
C SER A 69 -18.16 16.74 -10.21
N TYR A 70 -17.23 16.22 -9.40
CA TYR A 70 -17.56 15.39 -8.25
C TYR A 70 -16.95 15.94 -6.97
N TRP A 71 -17.72 15.87 -5.90
CA TRP A 71 -17.28 16.26 -4.56
C TRP A 71 -17.70 15.20 -3.55
N ILE A 72 -16.93 15.09 -2.48
CA ILE A 72 -17.30 14.33 -1.30
C ILE A 72 -17.44 15.28 -0.11
N THR A 73 -18.55 15.19 0.59
CA THR A 73 -18.78 15.91 1.83
C THR A 73 -18.36 15.05 3.02
N GLU A 74 -18.00 15.69 4.11
CA GLU A 74 -17.77 15.01 5.38
C GLU A 74 -18.06 15.94 6.56
N THR A 75 -18.39 15.36 7.70
CA THR A 75 -18.56 16.09 8.94
C THR A 75 -17.72 15.48 10.04
N GLN A 76 -17.30 16.32 10.98
CA GLN A 76 -16.61 15.94 12.21
C GLN A 76 -17.25 16.63 13.41
N LYS A 77 -18.56 16.39 13.61
CA LYS A 77 -19.38 17.00 14.67
C LYS A 77 -19.46 18.53 14.63
N THR A 78 -18.32 19.21 14.67
CA THR A 78 -18.21 20.68 14.72
C THR A 78 -17.80 21.31 13.41
N VAL A 79 -17.37 20.52 12.43
CA VAL A 79 -16.90 20.97 11.12
C VAL A 79 -17.62 20.19 10.04
N ALA A 80 -18.04 20.88 8.99
CA ALA A 80 -18.48 20.28 7.72
C ALA A 80 -17.54 20.77 6.61
N ARG A 81 -17.10 19.84 5.75
CA ARG A 81 -16.19 20.12 4.64
C ARG A 81 -16.74 19.55 3.35
N VAL A 82 -16.31 20.16 2.24
CA VAL A 82 -16.57 19.68 0.88
C VAL A 82 -15.23 19.58 0.17
N HIS A 83 -14.93 18.42 -0.38
CA HIS A 83 -13.66 18.14 -1.05
C HIS A 83 -13.92 17.81 -2.52
N PRO A 84 -13.26 18.47 -3.48
CA PRO A 84 -13.33 18.05 -4.87
C PRO A 84 -12.65 16.69 -5.04
N ILE A 85 -13.24 15.85 -5.86
CA ILE A 85 -12.65 14.56 -6.23
C ILE A 85 -11.96 14.74 -7.58
N ASP A 86 -10.72 14.29 -7.69
CA ASP A 86 -9.99 14.22 -8.95
C ASP A 86 -10.73 13.27 -9.91
N SER A 87 -11.17 13.80 -11.07
CA SER A 87 -11.85 13.02 -12.10
C SER A 87 -11.01 11.85 -12.62
N THR A 88 -9.69 11.96 -12.57
CA THR A 88 -8.80 10.84 -12.96
C THR A 88 -8.91 9.68 -11.98
N LEU A 89 -9.08 9.96 -10.68
CA LEU A 89 -9.30 8.91 -9.67
C LEU A 89 -10.59 8.12 -9.95
N LEU A 90 -11.66 8.81 -10.29
CA LEU A 90 -12.94 8.15 -10.65
C LEU A 90 -12.81 7.34 -11.94
N GLY A 91 -12.15 7.91 -12.95
CA GLY A 91 -11.87 7.22 -14.21
C GLY A 91 -11.05 5.94 -13.98
N ASP A 92 -10.04 5.99 -13.13
CA ASP A 92 -9.20 4.85 -12.77
C ASP A 92 -10.01 3.77 -12.03
N LEU A 93 -10.90 4.17 -11.10
CA LEU A 93 -11.78 3.23 -10.40
C LEU A 93 -12.73 2.50 -11.36
N TRP A 94 -13.37 3.23 -12.29
CA TRP A 94 -14.30 2.63 -13.26
C TRP A 94 -13.60 1.79 -14.32
N SER A 95 -12.36 2.10 -14.68
CA SER A 95 -11.59 1.37 -15.68
C SER A 95 -10.68 0.30 -15.11
N GLN A 96 -10.60 0.15 -13.80
CA GLN A 96 -9.60 -0.67 -13.08
C GLN A 96 -9.47 -2.11 -13.62
N GLY A 97 -10.58 -2.77 -13.93
CA GLY A 97 -10.56 -4.13 -14.46
C GLY A 97 -10.12 -4.24 -15.92
N ASN A 98 -10.00 -3.13 -16.66
CA ASN A 98 -9.71 -3.11 -18.10
C ASN A 98 -8.29 -2.64 -18.43
N VAL A 99 -7.66 -1.86 -17.55
CA VAL A 99 -6.30 -1.33 -17.77
C VAL A 99 -5.27 -2.44 -17.60
N ARG A 100 -4.37 -2.57 -18.58
CA ARG A 100 -3.32 -3.62 -18.64
C ARG A 100 -1.96 -3.04 -18.99
N THR A 101 -1.67 -1.86 -18.48
CA THR A 101 -0.42 -1.14 -18.77
C THR A 101 0.34 -0.86 -17.49
N VAL A 102 1.65 -1.01 -17.56
CA VAL A 102 2.54 -0.68 -16.43
C VAL A 102 2.59 0.83 -16.25
N THR A 103 2.34 1.28 -15.05
CA THR A 103 2.47 2.68 -14.64
C THR A 103 3.92 3.16 -14.85
N GLN A 104 4.09 4.31 -15.54
CA GLN A 104 5.39 4.89 -15.81
C GLN A 104 5.71 6.09 -14.91
N LYS A 105 4.70 6.80 -14.43
CA LYS A 105 4.89 7.98 -13.58
C LYS A 105 5.53 7.59 -12.25
N GLY A 106 6.67 8.20 -11.94
CA GLY A 106 7.43 7.95 -10.72
C GLY A 106 8.21 6.63 -10.70
N LEU A 107 8.32 5.92 -11.82
CA LEU A 107 9.12 4.70 -11.93
C LEU A 107 10.61 5.04 -11.93
N ILE A 108 11.32 4.71 -10.86
CA ILE A 108 12.75 5.02 -10.67
C ILE A 108 13.66 3.80 -10.82
N LEU A 109 13.09 2.60 -10.71
CA LEU A 109 13.82 1.34 -10.93
C LEU A 109 12.90 0.34 -11.61
N ASP A 110 13.36 -0.30 -12.70
CA ASP A 110 12.64 -1.37 -13.39
C ASP A 110 13.63 -2.47 -13.79
N LEU A 111 13.55 -3.60 -13.12
CA LEU A 111 14.39 -4.77 -13.38
C LEU A 111 13.52 -5.90 -13.95
N ALA A 112 13.69 -6.17 -15.24
CA ALA A 112 12.88 -7.16 -15.96
C ALA A 112 13.11 -8.60 -15.48
N ARG A 113 14.33 -8.94 -15.06
CA ARG A 113 14.71 -10.26 -14.53
C ARG A 113 15.81 -10.06 -13.48
N PRO A 114 15.46 -9.65 -12.25
CA PRO A 114 16.45 -9.48 -11.22
C PRO A 114 17.15 -10.82 -10.95
N HIS A 115 18.46 -10.84 -11.12
CA HIS A 115 19.26 -12.04 -10.86
C HIS A 115 19.34 -12.29 -9.35
N LEU A 116 19.16 -13.54 -8.96
CA LEU A 116 19.14 -13.97 -7.56
C LEU A 116 20.53 -14.00 -6.89
N ALA A 117 21.61 -14.01 -7.65
CA ALA A 117 22.94 -14.14 -7.12
C ALA A 117 23.62 -12.77 -6.95
N ASP A 118 23.92 -12.39 -5.73
CA ASP A 118 24.75 -11.25 -5.31
C ASP A 118 24.37 -9.88 -5.93
N GLY A 119 23.08 -9.70 -6.26
CA GLY A 119 22.60 -8.54 -6.96
C GLY A 119 22.42 -7.33 -6.05
N GLU A 120 23.42 -6.47 -6.00
CA GLU A 120 23.25 -5.09 -5.55
C GLU A 120 22.98 -4.20 -6.78
N VAL A 121 21.94 -3.37 -6.66
CA VAL A 121 21.62 -2.35 -7.67
C VAL A 121 21.62 -0.98 -7.01
N ASP A 122 21.88 0.06 -7.80
CA ASP A 122 21.77 1.42 -7.30
C ASP A 122 20.32 1.73 -6.95
N LEU A 123 20.10 2.25 -5.74
CA LEU A 123 18.80 2.73 -5.27
C LEU A 123 18.83 4.25 -5.25
N PRO A 124 18.05 4.93 -6.11
CA PRO A 124 17.87 6.36 -6.01
C PRO A 124 17.27 6.74 -4.65
N ARG A 125 17.56 7.95 -4.19
CA ARG A 125 16.99 8.47 -2.94
C ARG A 125 15.47 8.44 -3.02
N LEU A 126 14.86 7.87 -1.99
CA LEU A 126 13.41 7.81 -1.84
C LEU A 126 12.87 9.14 -1.27
N PRO A 127 11.60 9.48 -1.54
CA PRO A 127 10.95 10.65 -0.97
C PRO A 127 10.89 10.59 0.56
N ASP A 128 10.93 11.75 1.20
CA ASP A 128 10.73 11.89 2.64
C ASP A 128 9.26 11.64 2.99
N LEU A 129 9.01 10.65 3.83
CA LEU A 129 7.65 10.26 4.23
C LEU A 129 7.02 11.29 5.17
N ALA A 130 7.81 11.97 6.02
CA ALA A 130 7.33 12.99 6.93
C ALA A 130 6.90 14.28 6.19
N GLU A 131 7.37 14.48 4.96
CA GLU A 131 6.93 15.57 4.08
C GLU A 131 5.72 15.18 3.20
N GLY A 132 5.06 14.07 3.51
CA GLY A 132 3.93 13.54 2.72
C GLY A 132 4.35 12.80 1.46
N GLY A 133 5.64 12.51 1.29
CA GLY A 133 6.14 11.67 0.21
C GLY A 133 5.62 10.24 0.31
N GLY A 134 5.83 9.47 -0.74
CA GLY A 134 5.43 8.07 -0.77
C GLY A 134 6.39 7.24 -1.59
N LEU A 135 6.30 5.93 -1.47
CA LEU A 135 7.01 5.00 -2.33
C LEU A 135 6.15 3.77 -2.60
N SER A 136 6.45 3.08 -3.69
CA SER A 136 5.84 1.79 -3.96
C SER A 136 6.85 0.79 -4.48
N ILE A 137 6.70 -0.45 -4.05
CA ILE A 137 7.54 -1.58 -4.47
C ILE A 137 6.62 -2.62 -5.09
N ASP A 138 6.85 -2.93 -6.35
CA ASP A 138 6.02 -3.80 -7.17
C ASP A 138 6.89 -4.94 -7.71
N PHE A 139 6.51 -6.18 -7.48
CA PHE A 139 7.30 -7.31 -7.95
C PHE A 139 6.47 -8.58 -8.19
N TRP A 140 7.00 -9.42 -9.08
CA TRP A 140 6.53 -10.80 -9.25
C TRP A 140 7.44 -11.76 -8.50
N ILE A 141 6.85 -12.68 -7.72
CA ILE A 141 7.59 -13.65 -6.90
C ILE A 141 7.01 -15.05 -7.05
N GLN A 142 7.89 -16.04 -7.10
CA GLN A 142 7.56 -17.45 -6.97
C GLN A 142 8.46 -18.05 -5.88
N LEU A 143 7.87 -18.52 -4.81
CA LEU A 143 8.59 -19.15 -3.70
C LEU A 143 8.64 -20.66 -3.90
N GLU A 144 9.78 -21.27 -3.65
CA GLU A 144 9.92 -22.74 -3.60
C GLU A 144 9.42 -23.29 -2.27
N VAL A 145 9.70 -22.55 -1.20
CA VAL A 145 9.34 -22.93 0.19
C VAL A 145 8.75 -21.71 0.91
N MET A 146 7.69 -21.94 1.65
CA MET A 146 7.05 -20.93 2.49
C MET A 146 7.68 -20.90 3.88
N SER A 147 8.92 -20.40 3.98
CA SER A 147 9.60 -20.10 5.26
C SER A 147 9.60 -18.60 5.54
N ALA A 148 9.45 -18.24 6.82
CA ALA A 148 9.52 -16.85 7.22
C ALA A 148 10.99 -16.37 7.28
N GLY A 149 11.20 -15.08 6.97
CA GLY A 149 12.50 -14.43 7.10
C GLY A 149 13.37 -14.47 5.84
N GLN A 150 12.89 -15.02 4.73
CA GLN A 150 13.59 -14.91 3.45
C GLN A 150 13.55 -13.44 3.01
N ILE A 151 14.71 -12.84 2.78
CA ILE A 151 14.83 -11.44 2.39
C ILE A 151 14.61 -11.34 0.88
N ILE A 152 13.62 -10.54 0.51
CA ILE A 152 13.26 -10.24 -0.89
C ILE A 152 14.03 -9.01 -1.34
N LEU A 153 14.04 -7.94 -0.53
CA LEU A 153 14.74 -6.68 -0.78
C LEU A 153 15.33 -6.15 0.53
N ASP A 154 16.51 -5.51 0.46
CA ASP A 154 17.13 -4.93 1.63
C ASP A 154 18.02 -3.74 1.25
N SER A 155 17.62 -2.52 1.62
CA SER A 155 18.41 -1.29 1.45
C SER A 155 19.05 -0.81 2.76
N ARG A 156 18.98 -1.58 3.83
CA ARG A 156 19.46 -1.13 5.12
C ARG A 156 20.99 -0.92 5.12
N ASN A 157 21.38 0.22 5.68
CA ASN A 157 22.77 0.53 5.95
C ASN A 157 23.29 -0.22 7.19
N ALA A 158 24.54 0.04 7.59
CA ALA A 158 25.17 -0.61 8.75
C ALA A 158 24.49 -0.26 10.09
N SER A 159 23.80 0.88 10.18
CA SER A 159 23.02 1.30 11.36
C SER A 159 21.61 0.69 11.40
N GLY A 160 21.21 -0.03 10.35
CA GLY A 160 19.89 -0.64 10.24
C GLY A 160 18.81 0.31 9.70
N GLU A 161 19.17 1.50 9.27
CA GLU A 161 18.29 2.45 8.60
C GLU A 161 18.04 2.00 7.16
N GLY A 162 16.81 2.14 6.68
CA GLY A 162 16.40 1.73 5.34
C GLY A 162 15.17 0.85 5.35
N ILE A 163 14.96 0.14 4.25
CA ILE A 163 13.82 -0.75 4.00
C ILE A 163 14.29 -2.19 3.92
N VAL A 164 13.53 -3.10 4.53
CA VAL A 164 13.63 -4.53 4.26
C VAL A 164 12.25 -5.10 3.92
N VAL A 165 12.17 -5.84 2.82
CA VAL A 165 11.00 -6.63 2.45
C VAL A 165 11.36 -8.10 2.58
N LYS A 166 10.55 -8.85 3.31
CA LYS A 166 10.81 -10.27 3.60
C LYS A 166 9.53 -11.09 3.69
N THR A 167 9.67 -12.39 3.55
CA THR A 167 8.57 -13.32 3.85
C THR A 167 8.29 -13.33 5.37
N ALA A 168 7.04 -13.55 5.72
CA ALA A 168 6.60 -13.68 7.10
C ALA A 168 5.79 -14.97 7.29
N ARG A 169 5.48 -15.33 8.53
CA ARG A 169 4.70 -16.53 8.85
C ARG A 169 3.35 -16.53 8.12
N ASN A 170 2.83 -17.70 7.82
CA ASN A 170 1.52 -17.93 7.22
C ASN A 170 1.36 -17.27 5.84
N GLY A 171 2.36 -17.43 4.95
CA GLY A 171 2.25 -16.98 3.56
C GLY A 171 2.12 -15.47 3.37
N ARG A 172 2.77 -14.68 4.22
CA ARG A 172 2.73 -13.21 4.18
C ARG A 172 4.03 -12.63 3.62
N VAL A 173 3.92 -11.44 3.05
CA VAL A 173 5.04 -10.52 2.81
C VAL A 173 4.99 -9.42 3.85
N ARG A 174 6.15 -8.98 4.35
CA ARG A 174 6.28 -7.90 5.31
C ARG A 174 7.27 -6.86 4.80
N ILE A 175 6.92 -5.60 4.98
CA ILE A 175 7.84 -4.47 4.90
C ILE A 175 8.19 -3.99 6.31
N GLU A 176 9.45 -3.62 6.52
CA GLU A 176 9.94 -2.92 7.70
C GLU A 176 10.77 -1.72 7.21
N MET A 177 10.54 -0.57 7.81
CA MET A 177 11.16 0.72 7.49
C MET A 177 11.75 1.33 8.75
N ASN A 178 12.90 2.00 8.64
CA ASN A 178 13.59 2.62 9.76
C ASN A 178 14.40 3.82 9.25
N ASP A 179 14.24 4.98 9.88
CA ASP A 179 14.99 6.22 9.61
C ASP A 179 16.07 6.51 10.66
N GLY A 180 16.31 5.56 11.58
CA GLY A 180 17.25 5.71 12.71
C GLY A 180 16.62 6.26 13.99
N LYS A 181 15.43 6.86 13.90
CA LYS A 181 14.67 7.40 15.06
C LYS A 181 13.31 6.72 15.18
N ASN A 182 12.64 6.58 14.06
CA ASN A 182 11.31 6.01 13.94
C ASN A 182 11.35 4.74 13.11
N SER A 183 10.36 3.87 13.31
CA SER A 183 10.21 2.67 12.50
C SER A 183 8.75 2.39 12.19
N GLY A 184 8.52 1.79 11.02
CA GLY A 184 7.20 1.34 10.59
C GLY A 184 7.28 -0.08 10.04
N ARG A 185 6.22 -0.86 10.24
CA ARG A 185 6.14 -2.21 9.67
C ARG A 185 4.69 -2.61 9.41
N TRP A 186 4.47 -3.31 8.32
CA TRP A 186 3.19 -3.95 8.05
C TRP A 186 3.39 -5.23 7.25
N ALA A 187 2.39 -6.10 7.24
CA ALA A 187 2.44 -7.34 6.47
C ALA A 187 1.11 -7.53 5.74
N SER A 188 1.18 -8.13 4.56
CA SER A 188 0.03 -8.55 3.76
C SER A 188 -0.89 -9.49 4.54
N ASP A 189 -2.04 -9.80 4.00
CA ASP A 189 -2.95 -10.80 4.56
C ASP A 189 -2.30 -12.19 4.60
N ARG A 190 -2.88 -13.08 5.39
CA ARG A 190 -2.37 -14.46 5.53
C ARG A 190 -2.73 -15.30 4.33
N GLU A 191 -1.89 -16.31 4.07
CA GLU A 191 -2.14 -17.39 3.11
C GLU A 191 -2.34 -16.92 1.67
N ILE A 192 -1.89 -15.67 1.36
CA ILE A 192 -2.01 -15.10 0.02
C ILE A 192 -0.94 -15.63 -0.94
N LEU A 193 0.23 -16.05 -0.43
CA LEU A 193 1.28 -16.64 -1.25
C LEU A 193 1.25 -18.17 -1.14
N GLN A 194 1.31 -18.84 -2.28
CA GLN A 194 1.37 -20.29 -2.38
C GLN A 194 2.72 -20.72 -2.98
N PRO A 195 3.44 -21.69 -2.38
CA PRO A 195 4.67 -22.21 -2.96
C PRO A 195 4.44 -22.75 -4.37
N GLY A 196 5.41 -22.54 -5.25
CA GLY A 196 5.36 -22.99 -6.64
C GLY A 196 4.53 -22.11 -7.58
N SER A 197 3.67 -21.22 -7.06
CA SER A 197 2.87 -20.31 -7.86
C SER A 197 3.54 -18.94 -7.98
N TRP A 198 3.33 -18.27 -9.12
CA TRP A 198 3.70 -16.88 -9.30
C TRP A 198 2.64 -15.98 -8.69
N HIS A 199 3.10 -15.03 -7.90
CA HIS A 199 2.27 -13.99 -7.31
C HIS A 199 2.82 -12.59 -7.66
N HIS A 200 1.93 -11.67 -7.88
CA HIS A 200 2.25 -10.25 -7.99
C HIS A 200 2.03 -9.60 -6.62
N VAL A 201 2.97 -8.80 -6.17
CA VAL A 201 2.89 -8.06 -4.91
C VAL A 201 3.24 -6.61 -5.17
N ALA A 202 2.33 -5.71 -4.86
CA ALA A 202 2.58 -4.28 -4.76
C ALA A 202 2.45 -3.85 -3.30
N ILE A 203 3.50 -3.23 -2.78
CA ILE A 203 3.57 -2.62 -1.45
C ILE A 203 3.47 -1.12 -1.68
N ILE A 204 2.47 -0.48 -1.11
CA ILE A 204 2.22 0.95 -1.27
C ILE A 204 2.41 1.61 0.08
N VAL A 205 3.34 2.54 0.17
CA VAL A 205 3.60 3.37 1.34
C VAL A 205 3.22 4.80 0.98
N ASP A 206 2.21 5.32 1.64
CA ASP A 206 1.66 6.65 1.41
C ASP A 206 1.91 7.53 2.63
N GLY A 207 2.79 8.52 2.50
CA GLY A 207 3.14 9.47 3.56
C GLY A 207 2.08 10.54 3.80
N GLY A 208 1.11 10.71 2.89
CA GLY A 208 -0.03 11.59 3.13
C GLY A 208 -0.84 11.12 4.34
N PRO A 209 -1.56 10.00 4.27
CA PRO A 209 -2.31 9.44 5.39
C PRO A 209 -1.44 8.61 6.36
N ASN A 210 -0.14 8.44 6.12
CA ASN A 210 0.79 7.58 6.86
C ASN A 210 0.35 6.11 6.88
N VAL A 211 0.03 5.57 5.72
CA VAL A 211 -0.57 4.23 5.56
C VAL A 211 0.30 3.32 4.69
N ILE A 212 0.36 2.05 5.06
CA ILE A 212 0.95 0.98 4.26
C ILE A 212 -0.15 0.03 3.83
N THR A 213 -0.26 -0.21 2.52
CA THR A 213 -1.19 -1.18 1.94
C THR A 213 -0.47 -2.20 1.07
N PHE A 214 -1.12 -3.33 0.86
CA PHE A 214 -0.66 -4.38 -0.04
C PHE A 214 -1.74 -4.66 -1.08
N VAL A 215 -1.34 -4.75 -2.34
CA VAL A 215 -2.16 -5.29 -3.42
C VAL A 215 -1.49 -6.57 -3.91
N VAL A 216 -2.15 -7.70 -3.74
CA VAL A 216 -1.61 -9.00 -4.14
C VAL A 216 -2.52 -9.63 -5.16
N ASP A 217 -1.94 -10.02 -6.30
CA ASP A 217 -2.68 -10.58 -7.45
C ASP A 217 -3.89 -9.70 -7.86
N GLY A 218 -3.70 -8.39 -7.80
CA GLY A 218 -4.71 -7.39 -8.13
C GLY A 218 -5.78 -7.15 -7.06
N LEU A 219 -5.65 -7.73 -5.87
CA LEU A 219 -6.59 -7.57 -4.76
C LEU A 219 -5.95 -6.77 -3.63
N LEU A 220 -6.62 -5.71 -3.20
CA LEU A 220 -6.23 -4.94 -2.01
C LEU A 220 -6.47 -5.78 -0.75
N GLY A 221 -5.46 -5.85 0.12
CA GLY A 221 -5.59 -6.51 1.40
C GLY A 221 -6.71 -5.90 2.26
N ASP A 222 -7.55 -6.75 2.84
CA ASP A 222 -8.69 -6.35 3.68
C ASP A 222 -8.53 -6.77 5.15
N GLY A 223 -7.40 -7.43 5.48
CA GLY A 223 -7.12 -7.96 6.82
C GLY A 223 -7.54 -9.42 7.01
N GLY A 224 -8.31 -9.95 6.06
CA GLY A 224 -8.82 -11.32 6.11
C GLY A 224 -9.58 -11.60 7.41
N THR A 225 -9.37 -12.80 7.95
CA THR A 225 -10.03 -13.23 9.21
C THR A 225 -9.26 -12.84 10.48
N THR A 226 -8.08 -12.23 10.35
CA THR A 226 -7.14 -12.11 11.48
C THR A 226 -6.75 -10.68 11.84
N SER A 227 -6.93 -9.74 10.95
CA SER A 227 -6.65 -8.32 11.17
C SER A 227 -7.94 -7.52 10.99
N ILE A 228 -8.10 -6.44 11.76
CA ILE A 228 -9.27 -5.56 11.64
C ILE A 228 -9.21 -4.79 10.33
N TYR A 229 -7.99 -4.44 9.89
CA TYR A 229 -7.72 -3.69 8.69
C TYR A 229 -6.70 -4.42 7.82
N GLY A 230 -6.82 -4.30 6.49
CA GLY A 230 -5.83 -4.74 5.52
C GLY A 230 -4.66 -3.76 5.34
N TRP A 231 -4.66 -2.66 6.10
CA TRP A 231 -3.67 -1.60 6.04
C TRP A 231 -3.08 -1.31 7.42
N GLY A 232 -1.83 -0.83 7.45
CA GLY A 232 -1.13 -0.43 8.67
C GLY A 232 -0.81 1.06 8.65
N ARG A 233 -0.61 1.63 9.83
CA ARG A 233 -0.10 2.99 9.99
C ARG A 233 1.36 2.99 10.40
N PHE A 234 2.05 4.08 10.07
CA PHE A 234 3.37 4.39 10.59
C PHE A 234 3.39 5.80 11.18
N SER A 235 4.43 6.12 11.94
CA SER A 235 4.58 7.44 12.56
C SER A 235 4.64 8.54 11.49
N PRO A 236 3.92 9.65 11.64
CA PRO A 236 4.06 10.80 10.75
C PRO A 236 5.47 11.43 10.81
N GLU A 237 6.27 11.08 11.82
CA GLU A 237 7.66 11.52 11.96
C GLU A 237 8.66 10.59 11.24
N LEU A 238 8.21 9.45 10.67
CA LEU A 238 9.07 8.58 9.88
C LEU A 238 9.46 9.30 8.58
N SER A 239 10.74 9.57 8.39
CA SER A 239 11.26 10.45 7.35
C SER A 239 11.95 9.68 6.22
N ASP A 240 13.27 9.83 6.07
CA ASP A 240 14.06 9.19 5.02
C ASP A 240 14.34 7.71 5.33
N VAL A 241 13.75 6.85 4.53
CA VAL A 241 13.90 5.40 4.65
C VAL A 241 14.75 4.80 3.52
N THR A 242 15.54 5.61 2.81
CA THR A 242 16.41 5.12 1.74
C THR A 242 17.48 4.16 2.28
N GLY A 243 18.10 4.52 3.41
CA GLY A 243 19.16 3.75 4.05
C GLY A 243 20.47 3.76 3.25
N SER A 244 20.73 2.72 2.48
CA SER A 244 21.89 2.61 1.59
C SER A 244 21.52 3.05 0.16
N GLU A 245 22.49 3.64 -0.55
CA GLU A 245 22.39 3.87 -2.00
C GLU A 245 22.39 2.57 -2.83
N LYS A 246 22.52 1.42 -2.16
CA LYS A 246 22.49 0.10 -2.77
C LYS A 246 21.31 -0.70 -2.23
N LEU A 247 20.58 -1.34 -3.13
CA LEU A 247 19.52 -2.29 -2.84
C LEU A 247 20.01 -3.71 -3.10
N ARG A 248 20.02 -4.52 -2.07
CA ARG A 248 20.25 -5.97 -2.21
C ARG A 248 18.96 -6.63 -2.65
N VAL A 249 19.01 -7.32 -3.78
CA VAL A 249 17.86 -7.98 -4.39
C VAL A 249 17.94 -9.48 -4.13
N ALA A 250 16.94 -10.04 -3.48
CA ALA A 250 16.77 -11.46 -3.19
C ALA A 250 17.95 -12.14 -2.45
N PRO A 251 18.63 -11.49 -1.48
CA PRO A 251 19.88 -12.03 -0.90
C PRO A 251 19.71 -13.35 -0.15
N SER A 252 18.49 -13.71 0.24
CA SER A 252 18.21 -14.99 0.90
C SER A 252 16.87 -15.61 0.46
N LEU A 253 16.44 -15.33 -0.77
CA LEU A 253 15.19 -15.85 -1.31
C LEU A 253 15.37 -17.28 -1.81
N LEU A 254 14.53 -18.19 -1.33
CA LEU A 254 14.36 -19.54 -1.89
C LEU A 254 13.21 -19.49 -2.89
N GLY A 255 13.53 -19.13 -4.15
CA GLY A 255 12.55 -18.90 -5.18
C GLY A 255 13.07 -18.00 -6.30
N ARG A 256 12.19 -17.29 -6.95
CA ARG A 256 12.50 -16.39 -8.07
C ARG A 256 11.75 -15.08 -7.96
N LEU A 257 12.42 -14.00 -8.38
CA LEU A 257 11.77 -12.73 -8.73
C LEU A 257 11.61 -12.66 -10.25
N GLY A 258 10.43 -12.31 -10.73
CA GLY A 258 10.15 -12.15 -12.16
C GLY A 258 10.47 -10.75 -12.65
N ARG A 259 9.85 -9.77 -12.06
CA ARG A 259 10.08 -8.35 -12.31
C ARG A 259 10.09 -7.60 -10.98
N LEU A 260 10.88 -6.54 -10.90
CA LEU A 260 10.93 -5.65 -9.74
C LEU A 260 10.88 -4.22 -10.23
N ARG A 261 9.95 -3.44 -9.67
CA ARG A 261 9.80 -2.01 -9.92
C ARG A 261 9.76 -1.26 -8.60
N ILE A 262 10.37 -0.08 -8.58
CA ILE A 262 10.29 0.86 -7.45
C ILE A 262 9.85 2.21 -8.00
N TYR A 263 8.92 2.85 -7.29
CA TYR A 263 8.37 4.15 -7.59
C TYR A 263 8.70 5.13 -6.47
N ASP A 264 9.01 6.38 -6.83
CA ASP A 264 9.27 7.49 -5.90
C ASP A 264 7.98 8.19 -5.43
N ARG A 265 6.87 7.48 -5.48
CA ARG A 265 5.56 7.90 -5.00
C ARG A 265 4.72 6.70 -4.60
N TYR A 266 3.66 6.95 -3.86
CA TYR A 266 2.64 5.93 -3.71
C TYR A 266 1.91 5.70 -5.05
N LEU A 267 1.64 4.44 -5.37
CA LEU A 267 0.73 4.05 -6.44
C LEU A 267 -0.70 4.11 -5.92
N ARG A 268 -1.63 4.49 -6.78
CA ARG A 268 -3.05 4.18 -6.54
C ARG A 268 -3.25 2.66 -6.59
N THR A 269 -4.24 2.16 -5.88
CA THR A 269 -4.63 0.74 -5.98
C THR A 269 -4.91 0.34 -7.42
N SER A 270 -5.59 1.21 -8.17
CA SER A 270 -5.88 0.99 -9.60
C SER A 270 -4.62 0.84 -10.46
N GLU A 271 -3.55 1.58 -10.14
CA GLU A 271 -2.27 1.47 -10.84
C GLU A 271 -1.57 0.13 -10.50
N ALA A 272 -1.62 -0.30 -9.23
CA ALA A 272 -1.10 -1.61 -8.83
C ALA A 272 -1.87 -2.77 -9.48
N VAL A 273 -3.19 -2.65 -9.58
CA VAL A 273 -4.06 -3.60 -10.31
C VAL A 273 -3.71 -3.62 -11.80
N ALA A 274 -3.48 -2.45 -12.43
CA ALA A 274 -3.06 -2.36 -13.82
C ALA A 274 -1.68 -3.02 -14.06
N ASN A 275 -0.73 -2.82 -13.15
CA ASN A 275 0.58 -3.47 -13.18
C ASN A 275 0.46 -5.00 -13.10
N PHE A 276 -0.43 -5.52 -12.24
CA PHE A 276 -0.75 -6.94 -12.18
C PHE A 276 -1.30 -7.46 -13.51
N HIS A 277 -2.27 -6.78 -14.10
CA HIS A 277 -2.89 -7.18 -15.37
C HIS A 277 -1.94 -7.03 -16.57
N ALA A 278 -0.94 -6.16 -16.50
CA ALA A 278 0.10 -6.05 -17.51
C ALA A 278 1.00 -7.29 -17.57
N GLY A 279 1.05 -8.08 -16.50
CA GLY A 279 1.81 -9.31 -16.41
C GLY A 279 3.28 -9.10 -16.04
N ARG A 280 4.05 -10.22 -16.13
CA ARG A 280 5.47 -10.29 -15.76
C ARG A 280 6.39 -9.67 -16.81
#